data_8d7e03d067897906e4a7447b3765ad63
#
_entry.id   8d7e03d067897906e4a7447b3765ad63
#
_cell.length_a   1.000
_cell.length_b   1.000
_cell.length_c   1.000
_cell.angle_alpha   90.00
_cell.angle_beta   90.00
_cell.angle_gamma   90.00
#
_symmetry.space_group_name_H-M   'P 1'
#
loop_
_entity.id
_entity.type
_entity.pdbx_description
1 polymer ?
#
loop_
_entity_poly.entity_id
_entity_poly.type
_entity_poly.pdbx_seq_one_letter_code
_entity_poly.pdbx_strand_id
1 'polypeptide(L)'
;MQSYKQRVLLLEFLHRKPGLKLPEVAEDPEILNDLILNVFDDLIRSKVELRNQVAALQIRNKDLEAYAHMVAHDLKEPLTAMIVTSGLIPRLTKLTNEELREHLRQIGLTAHEMNSIVNSLLLLAEVSKADVLVGSVQMARVVENVQERFSYVIRQQNARIILPEAWPDSIGYEPWVEEVWANYLSNAIKYGGRPPCVELGVSTQSDGGLRFWTRDNGIGIPPESHKRLFQPFSQLHQLRNSGNGLGLSIVSHIVEKMGGQVGVESELGKGSLFFFTLPAAPSNPASQPSLQN
;
A
#
# COMPACT_ATOMS: atom_id res chain seq x y z
N MET A 1 51.11 -19.49 -26.14
CA MET A 1 50.78 -18.55 -27.24
C MET A 1 49.42 -17.91 -27.14
N GLN A 2 48.39 -18.59 -26.68
CA GLN A 2 47.00 -18.04 -26.53
C GLN A 2 46.91 -16.96 -25.42
N SER A 3 47.64 -17.14 -24.32
CA SER A 3 47.70 -16.17 -23.20
C SER A 3 48.35 -14.82 -23.61
N TYR A 4 49.36 -14.85 -24.47
CA TYR A 4 50.02 -13.62 -24.92
C TYR A 4 49.15 -12.77 -25.84
N LYS A 5 48.37 -13.39 -26.75
CA LYS A 5 47.42 -12.65 -27.61
C LYS A 5 46.29 -12.00 -26.83
N GLN A 6 45.81 -12.68 -25.77
CA GLN A 6 44.77 -12.10 -24.89
C GLN A 6 45.30 -10.90 -24.09
N ARG A 7 46.56 -10.96 -23.62
CA ARG A 7 47.23 -9.85 -22.93
C ARG A 7 47.40 -8.61 -23.83
N VAL A 8 47.83 -8.81 -25.08
CA VAL A 8 48.00 -7.70 -26.05
C VAL A 8 46.66 -7.04 -26.35
N LEU A 9 45.59 -7.79 -26.55
CA LEU A 9 44.26 -7.26 -26.80
C LEU A 9 43.71 -6.47 -25.58
N LEU A 10 44.01 -6.92 -24.36
CA LEU A 10 43.59 -6.24 -23.15
C LEU A 10 44.36 -4.90 -22.97
N LEU A 11 45.66 -4.88 -23.22
CA LEU A 11 46.47 -3.63 -23.20
C LEU A 11 46.02 -2.64 -24.26
N GLU A 12 45.64 -3.08 -25.46
CA GLU A 12 45.08 -2.24 -26.49
C GLU A 12 43.71 -1.66 -26.11
N PHE A 13 42.89 -2.47 -25.40
CA PHE A 13 41.60 -2.04 -24.90
C PHE A 13 41.77 -0.99 -23.77
N LEU A 14 42.70 -1.18 -22.85
CA LEU A 14 42.98 -0.27 -21.73
C LEU A 14 43.60 1.08 -22.29
N HIS A 15 44.42 1.02 -23.32
CA HIS A 15 44.98 2.21 -23.97
C HIS A 15 43.93 3.07 -24.71
N ARG A 16 42.79 2.45 -25.11
CA ARG A 16 41.70 3.17 -25.81
C ARG A 16 40.71 3.84 -24.87
N LYS A 17 40.79 3.63 -23.54
CA LYS A 17 39.94 4.35 -22.58
C LYS A 17 40.55 5.70 -22.22
N PRO A 18 39.92 6.82 -22.59
CA PRO A 18 40.40 8.15 -22.20
C PRO A 18 40.31 8.31 -20.68
N GLY A 19 41.46 8.53 -20.05
CA GLY A 19 41.58 8.80 -18.61
C GLY A 19 42.28 7.73 -17.79
N LEU A 20 42.56 6.55 -18.31
CA LEU A 20 43.39 5.54 -17.62
C LEU A 20 44.89 5.85 -17.91
N LYS A 21 45.55 6.51 -16.97
CA LYS A 21 47.03 6.57 -16.97
C LYS A 21 47.55 5.26 -16.41
N LEU A 22 48.11 4.39 -17.27
CA LEU A 22 48.85 3.21 -16.79
C LEU A 22 50.07 3.73 -16.01
N PRO A 23 50.27 3.32 -14.76
CA PRO A 23 51.49 3.67 -14.04
C PRO A 23 52.73 3.07 -14.76
N GLU A 24 53.85 3.75 -14.67
CA GLU A 24 55.18 3.29 -15.23
C GLU A 24 55.60 1.89 -14.69
N VAL A 25 54.87 1.32 -13.72
CA VAL A 25 55.07 0.04 -13.09
C VAL A 25 54.54 -1.15 -13.91
N ALA A 26 53.97 -0.93 -15.09
CA ALA A 26 53.35 -2.00 -15.94
C ALA A 26 54.38 -2.91 -16.64
N GLU A 27 55.67 -2.80 -16.35
CA GLU A 27 56.70 -3.72 -16.83
C GLU A 27 56.86 -4.99 -15.97
N ASP A 28 56.32 -4.98 -14.73
CA ASP A 28 56.35 -6.16 -13.83
C ASP A 28 55.13 -7.06 -14.12
N PRO A 29 55.39 -8.33 -14.54
CA PRO A 29 54.33 -9.29 -14.89
C PRO A 29 53.40 -9.65 -13.70
N GLU A 30 53.85 -9.57 -12.45
CA GLU A 30 53.05 -9.90 -11.28
C GLU A 30 52.07 -8.76 -11.00
N ILE A 31 52.51 -7.51 -11.03
CA ILE A 31 51.66 -6.35 -10.83
C ILE A 31 50.59 -6.23 -11.93
N LEU A 32 50.97 -6.53 -13.18
CA LEU A 32 50.06 -6.54 -14.31
C LEU A 32 48.99 -7.64 -14.15
N ASN A 33 49.35 -8.80 -13.66
CA ASN A 33 48.42 -9.90 -13.43
C ASN A 33 47.42 -9.59 -12.32
N ASP A 34 47.88 -8.99 -11.22
CA ASP A 34 46.99 -8.54 -10.13
C ASP A 34 46.03 -7.42 -10.55
N LEU A 35 46.51 -6.50 -11.36
CA LEU A 35 45.66 -5.44 -11.92
C LEU A 35 44.56 -6.02 -12.84
N ILE A 36 44.94 -7.00 -13.68
CA ILE A 36 44.02 -7.70 -14.58
C ILE A 36 42.97 -8.49 -13.74
N LEU A 37 43.37 -9.18 -12.71
CA LEU A 37 42.45 -9.91 -11.84
C LEU A 37 41.45 -8.97 -11.14
N ASN A 38 41.97 -7.87 -10.61
CA ASN A 38 41.08 -6.86 -9.96
C ASN A 38 40.06 -6.26 -10.94
N VAL A 39 40.49 -5.93 -12.16
CA VAL A 39 39.59 -5.41 -13.21
C VAL A 39 38.55 -6.45 -13.62
N PHE A 40 38.94 -7.73 -13.71
CA PHE A 40 38.01 -8.80 -14.01
C PHE A 40 37.00 -9.03 -12.88
N ASP A 41 37.42 -8.98 -11.62
CA ASP A 41 36.54 -9.12 -10.47
C ASP A 41 35.55 -7.96 -10.39
N ASP A 42 35.99 -6.72 -10.62
CA ASP A 42 35.11 -5.56 -10.67
C ASP A 42 34.11 -5.64 -11.84
N LEU A 43 34.56 -6.13 -13.00
CA LEU A 43 33.70 -6.34 -14.16
C LEU A 43 32.64 -7.42 -13.89
N ILE A 44 33.02 -8.52 -13.21
CA ILE A 44 32.11 -9.58 -12.83
C ILE A 44 31.08 -9.06 -11.84
N ARG A 45 31.51 -8.33 -10.80
CA ARG A 45 30.62 -7.71 -9.81
C ARG A 45 29.63 -6.75 -10.47
N SER A 46 30.12 -5.84 -11.29
CA SER A 46 29.29 -4.89 -12.03
C SER A 46 28.28 -5.59 -12.94
N LYS A 47 28.69 -6.68 -13.61
CA LYS A 47 27.79 -7.47 -14.46
C LYS A 47 26.71 -8.18 -13.66
N VAL A 48 27.03 -8.70 -12.48
CA VAL A 48 26.06 -9.37 -11.59
C VAL A 48 25.07 -8.33 -11.07
N GLU A 49 25.55 -7.18 -10.64
CA GLU A 49 24.70 -6.08 -10.17
C GLU A 49 23.75 -5.57 -11.25
N LEU A 50 24.27 -5.33 -12.47
CA LEU A 50 23.45 -4.92 -13.61
C LEU A 50 22.37 -5.96 -13.96
N ARG A 51 22.70 -7.26 -13.90
CA ARG A 51 21.71 -8.31 -14.12
C ARG A 51 20.62 -8.31 -13.06
N ASN A 52 20.97 -8.08 -11.79
CA ASN A 52 20.01 -8.00 -10.70
C ASN A 52 19.09 -6.76 -10.86
N GLN A 53 19.65 -5.63 -11.26
CA GLN A 53 18.88 -4.42 -11.54
C GLN A 53 17.92 -4.62 -12.73
N VAL A 54 18.38 -5.23 -13.82
CA VAL A 54 17.53 -5.57 -14.97
C VAL A 54 16.41 -6.52 -14.58
N ALA A 55 16.71 -7.57 -13.80
CA ALA A 55 15.69 -8.50 -13.32
C ALA A 55 14.65 -7.80 -12.43
N ALA A 56 15.09 -6.93 -11.51
CA ALA A 56 14.20 -6.15 -10.65
C ALA A 56 13.31 -5.18 -11.47
N LEU A 57 13.87 -4.51 -12.49
CA LEU A 57 13.12 -3.66 -13.40
C LEU A 57 12.10 -4.44 -14.23
N GLN A 58 12.45 -5.63 -14.70
CA GLN A 58 11.53 -6.50 -15.45
C GLN A 58 10.35 -6.97 -14.58
N ILE A 59 10.59 -7.30 -13.31
CA ILE A 59 9.53 -7.65 -12.36
C ILE A 59 8.61 -6.44 -12.17
N ARG A 60 9.17 -5.25 -11.88
CA ARG A 60 8.39 -4.02 -11.71
C ARG A 60 7.59 -3.65 -12.95
N ASN A 61 8.12 -3.87 -14.15
CA ASN A 61 7.42 -3.58 -15.40
C ASN A 61 6.23 -4.54 -15.60
N LYS A 62 6.40 -5.84 -15.32
CA LYS A 62 5.30 -6.80 -15.35
C LYS A 62 4.21 -6.48 -14.33
N ASP A 63 4.60 -6.07 -13.13
CA ASP A 63 3.65 -5.66 -12.10
C ASP A 63 2.87 -4.41 -12.55
N LEU A 64 3.55 -3.45 -13.19
CA LEU A 64 2.92 -2.25 -13.74
C LEU A 64 1.95 -2.57 -14.90
N GLU A 65 2.32 -3.48 -15.79
CA GLU A 65 1.44 -3.94 -16.88
C GLU A 65 0.19 -4.66 -16.33
N ALA A 66 0.39 -5.59 -15.38
CA ALA A 66 -0.71 -6.27 -14.72
C ALA A 66 -1.64 -5.27 -14.01
N TYR A 67 -1.05 -4.26 -13.35
CA TYR A 67 -1.76 -3.17 -12.71
C TYR A 67 -2.58 -2.35 -13.70
N ALA A 68 -1.98 -1.93 -14.82
CA ALA A 68 -2.67 -1.15 -15.86
C ALA A 68 -3.86 -1.91 -16.48
N HIS A 69 -3.70 -3.21 -16.74
CA HIS A 69 -4.79 -4.06 -17.23
C HIS A 69 -5.93 -4.18 -16.23
N MET A 70 -5.62 -4.33 -14.96
CA MET A 70 -6.60 -4.50 -13.89
C MET A 70 -7.38 -3.20 -13.64
N VAL A 71 -6.68 -2.06 -13.63
CA VAL A 71 -7.30 -0.71 -13.55
C VAL A 71 -8.28 -0.51 -14.72
N ALA A 72 -7.85 -0.82 -15.94
CA ALA A 72 -8.70 -0.69 -17.11
C ALA A 72 -9.95 -1.57 -17.02
N HIS A 73 -9.82 -2.79 -16.49
CA HIS A 73 -10.92 -3.72 -16.27
C HIS A 73 -11.92 -3.16 -15.23
N ASP A 74 -11.41 -2.75 -14.06
CA ASP A 74 -12.24 -2.29 -12.94
C ASP A 74 -12.92 -0.93 -13.18
N LEU A 75 -12.38 -0.12 -14.10
CA LEU A 75 -13.07 1.07 -14.60
C LEU A 75 -14.08 0.75 -15.71
N LYS A 76 -13.80 -0.26 -16.54
CA LYS A 76 -14.68 -0.63 -17.65
C LYS A 76 -15.98 -1.27 -17.18
N GLU A 77 -15.96 -2.12 -16.15
CA GLU A 77 -17.17 -2.79 -15.64
C GLU A 77 -18.24 -1.77 -15.19
N PRO A 78 -17.97 -0.84 -14.24
CA PRO A 78 -18.95 0.15 -13.81
C PRO A 78 -19.35 1.10 -14.93
N LEU A 79 -18.41 1.49 -15.80
CA LEU A 79 -18.73 2.32 -16.97
C LEU A 79 -19.71 1.61 -17.90
N THR A 80 -19.51 0.31 -18.17
CA THR A 80 -20.43 -0.49 -18.98
C THR A 80 -21.80 -0.59 -18.33
N ALA A 81 -21.87 -0.82 -17.01
CA ALA A 81 -23.12 -0.85 -16.26
C ALA A 81 -23.87 0.49 -16.36
N MET A 82 -23.19 1.63 -16.25
CA MET A 82 -23.79 2.95 -16.43
C MET A 82 -24.32 3.16 -17.88
N ILE A 83 -23.53 2.79 -18.89
CA ILE A 83 -23.92 2.91 -20.29
C ILE A 83 -25.15 2.06 -20.57
N VAL A 84 -25.18 0.81 -20.11
CA VAL A 84 -26.33 -0.09 -20.29
C VAL A 84 -27.56 0.47 -19.58
N THR A 85 -27.45 0.85 -18.31
CA THR A 85 -28.57 1.39 -17.52
C THR A 85 -29.12 2.67 -18.14
N SER A 86 -28.24 3.62 -18.52
CA SER A 86 -28.66 4.87 -19.16
C SER A 86 -29.29 4.64 -20.56
N GLY A 87 -28.80 3.66 -21.32
CA GLY A 87 -29.31 3.30 -22.64
C GLY A 87 -30.65 2.57 -22.59
N LEU A 88 -31.00 1.95 -21.47
CA LEU A 88 -32.32 1.31 -21.27
C LEU A 88 -33.42 2.33 -20.98
N ILE A 89 -33.15 3.39 -20.24
CA ILE A 89 -34.13 4.40 -19.82
C ILE A 89 -34.96 4.94 -21.00
N PRO A 90 -34.36 5.38 -22.14
CA PRO A 90 -35.15 5.88 -23.29
C PRO A 90 -35.97 4.79 -24.04
N ARG A 91 -35.62 3.51 -23.86
CA ARG A 91 -36.29 2.38 -24.53
C ARG A 91 -37.48 1.83 -23.76
N LEU A 92 -37.56 2.14 -22.48
CA LEU A 92 -38.63 1.69 -21.60
C LEU A 92 -39.77 2.73 -21.60
N THR A 93 -40.68 2.63 -22.58
CA THR A 93 -41.78 3.58 -22.79
C THR A 93 -42.85 3.59 -21.70
N LYS A 94 -42.75 2.74 -20.68
CA LYS A 94 -43.72 2.59 -19.58
C LYS A 94 -43.05 2.53 -18.20
N LEU A 95 -41.89 3.18 -18.02
CA LEU A 95 -41.28 3.28 -16.69
C LEU A 95 -42.17 4.07 -15.72
N THR A 96 -42.40 3.51 -14.58
CA THR A 96 -42.95 4.25 -13.44
C THR A 96 -41.91 5.23 -12.91
N ASN A 97 -42.37 6.30 -12.23
CA ASN A 97 -41.44 7.23 -11.59
C ASN A 97 -40.50 6.54 -10.57
N GLU A 98 -40.94 5.44 -9.98
CA GLU A 98 -40.17 4.68 -9.01
C GLU A 98 -39.03 3.88 -9.68
N GLU A 99 -39.30 3.21 -10.79
CA GLU A 99 -38.31 2.52 -11.60
C GLU A 99 -37.26 3.49 -12.17
N LEU A 100 -37.70 4.67 -12.61
CA LEU A 100 -36.78 5.71 -13.08
C LEU A 100 -35.84 6.19 -11.95
N ARG A 101 -36.41 6.44 -10.75
CA ARG A 101 -35.59 6.80 -9.59
C ARG A 101 -34.57 5.75 -9.22
N GLU A 102 -34.96 4.45 -9.30
CA GLU A 102 -34.03 3.35 -9.00
C GLU A 102 -32.91 3.27 -10.04
N HIS A 103 -33.19 3.41 -11.33
CA HIS A 103 -32.15 3.47 -12.37
C HIS A 103 -31.20 4.64 -12.17
N LEU A 104 -31.71 5.83 -11.88
CA LEU A 104 -30.87 7.02 -11.58
C LEU A 104 -30.03 6.80 -10.33
N ARG A 105 -30.59 6.19 -9.29
CA ARG A 105 -29.86 5.82 -8.09
C ARG A 105 -28.71 4.85 -8.38
N GLN A 106 -28.95 3.84 -9.19
CA GLN A 106 -27.91 2.88 -9.59
C GLN A 106 -26.78 3.56 -10.37
N ILE A 107 -27.11 4.43 -11.33
CA ILE A 107 -26.10 5.23 -12.06
C ILE A 107 -25.27 6.07 -11.09
N GLY A 108 -25.92 6.72 -10.13
CA GLY A 108 -25.23 7.53 -9.11
C GLY A 108 -24.28 6.70 -8.24
N LEU A 109 -24.72 5.54 -7.77
CA LEU A 109 -23.87 4.63 -6.99
C LEU A 109 -22.66 4.16 -7.79
N THR A 110 -22.86 3.77 -9.04
CA THR A 110 -21.79 3.32 -9.93
C THR A 110 -20.79 4.44 -10.25
N ALA A 111 -21.27 5.69 -10.42
CA ALA A 111 -20.40 6.86 -10.58
C ALA A 111 -19.56 7.12 -9.33
N HIS A 112 -20.14 6.98 -8.14
CA HIS A 112 -19.39 7.10 -6.88
C HIS A 112 -18.33 6.00 -6.74
N GLU A 113 -18.64 4.79 -7.15
CA GLU A 113 -17.67 3.69 -7.16
C GLU A 113 -16.49 3.98 -8.09
N MET A 114 -16.73 4.44 -9.31
CA MET A 114 -15.68 4.85 -10.23
C MET A 114 -14.81 5.98 -9.65
N ASN A 115 -15.42 6.98 -9.05
CA ASN A 115 -14.68 8.08 -8.43
C ASN A 115 -13.78 7.56 -7.27
N SER A 116 -14.27 6.60 -6.49
CA SER A 116 -13.48 5.93 -5.44
C SER A 116 -12.27 5.19 -6.02
N ILE A 117 -12.44 4.48 -7.15
CA ILE A 117 -11.32 3.81 -7.84
C ILE A 117 -10.28 4.84 -8.28
N VAL A 118 -10.70 5.91 -8.96
CA VAL A 118 -9.80 6.96 -9.44
C VAL A 118 -9.02 7.60 -8.29
N ASN A 119 -9.70 7.95 -7.19
CA ASN A 119 -9.04 8.54 -6.01
C ASN A 119 -8.04 7.57 -5.38
N SER A 120 -8.37 6.29 -5.31
CA SER A 120 -7.47 5.23 -4.82
C SER A 120 -6.21 5.12 -5.68
N LEU A 121 -6.33 5.23 -6.99
CA LEU A 121 -5.22 5.21 -7.94
C LEU A 121 -4.33 6.44 -7.82
N LEU A 122 -4.94 7.63 -7.67
CA LEU A 122 -4.21 8.88 -7.47
C LEU A 122 -3.41 8.83 -6.17
N LEU A 123 -4.03 8.39 -5.08
CA LEU A 123 -3.35 8.22 -3.79
C LEU A 123 -2.19 7.24 -3.87
N LEU A 124 -2.37 6.09 -4.53
CA LEU A 124 -1.29 5.12 -4.73
C LEU A 124 -0.12 5.70 -5.53
N ALA A 125 -0.42 6.48 -6.58
CA ALA A 125 0.61 7.16 -7.38
C ALA A 125 1.35 8.24 -6.57
N GLU A 126 0.62 8.96 -5.70
CA GLU A 126 1.19 9.95 -4.79
C GLU A 126 2.11 9.28 -3.76
N VAL A 127 1.62 8.27 -3.05
CA VAL A 127 2.39 7.50 -2.07
C VAL A 127 3.66 6.93 -2.69
N SER A 128 3.59 6.43 -3.93
CA SER A 128 4.76 5.85 -4.61
C SER A 128 5.86 6.87 -4.92
N LYS A 129 5.50 8.12 -5.20
CA LYS A 129 6.43 9.18 -5.64
C LYS A 129 6.88 10.12 -4.53
N ALA A 130 6.04 10.35 -3.53
CA ALA A 130 6.30 11.37 -2.52
C ALA A 130 7.38 10.92 -1.52
N ASP A 131 8.39 11.77 -1.33
CA ASP A 131 9.22 11.76 -0.13
C ASP A 131 8.56 12.68 0.89
N VAL A 132 7.76 12.09 1.80
CA VAL A 132 7.03 12.85 2.82
C VAL A 132 7.90 13.04 4.06
N LEU A 133 7.79 14.23 4.65
CA LEU A 133 8.37 14.49 5.96
C LEU A 133 7.46 13.86 7.01
N VAL A 134 7.96 12.80 7.65
CA VAL A 134 7.28 12.19 8.80
C VAL A 134 7.49 13.06 10.04
N GLY A 135 6.45 13.18 10.85
CA GLY A 135 6.46 13.96 12.08
C GLY A 135 5.62 13.29 13.17
N SER A 136 5.44 13.96 14.30
CA SER A 136 4.55 13.49 15.36
C SER A 136 3.10 13.53 14.87
N VAL A 137 2.40 12.41 14.98
CA VAL A 137 0.98 12.23 14.64
C VAL A 137 0.16 12.13 15.91
N GLN A 138 -0.75 13.08 16.11
CA GLN A 138 -1.69 13.05 17.22
C GLN A 138 -2.82 12.06 16.92
N MET A 139 -2.62 10.80 17.31
CA MET A 139 -3.51 9.70 16.91
C MET A 139 -4.96 9.90 17.35
N ALA A 140 -5.19 10.48 18.52
CA ALA A 140 -6.54 10.79 18.99
C ALA A 140 -7.29 11.69 18.00
N ARG A 141 -6.65 12.75 17.50
CA ARG A 141 -7.24 13.68 16.53
C ARG A 141 -7.50 13.01 15.18
N VAL A 142 -6.57 12.20 14.70
CA VAL A 142 -6.75 11.45 13.45
C VAL A 142 -7.96 10.53 13.52
N VAL A 143 -8.09 9.78 14.60
CA VAL A 143 -9.24 8.87 14.79
C VAL A 143 -10.56 9.65 14.93
N GLU A 144 -10.56 10.80 15.59
CA GLU A 144 -11.72 11.69 15.68
C GLU A 144 -12.16 12.19 14.30
N ASN A 145 -11.24 12.73 13.51
CA ASN A 145 -11.51 13.18 12.13
C ASN A 145 -12.12 12.06 11.27
N VAL A 146 -11.56 10.85 11.37
CA VAL A 146 -12.08 9.69 10.63
C VAL A 146 -13.50 9.33 11.09
N GLN A 147 -13.77 9.35 12.38
CA GLN A 147 -15.15 9.09 12.88
C GLN A 147 -16.13 10.15 12.41
N GLU A 148 -15.76 11.41 12.41
CA GLU A 148 -16.59 12.50 11.87
C GLU A 148 -16.90 12.28 10.39
N ARG A 149 -15.89 11.96 9.58
CA ARG A 149 -16.02 11.63 8.15
C ARG A 149 -17.03 10.50 7.91
N PHE A 150 -17.05 9.49 8.77
CA PHE A 150 -17.96 8.34 8.67
C PHE A 150 -19.22 8.46 9.53
N SER A 151 -19.46 9.59 10.20
CA SER A 151 -20.55 9.74 11.17
C SER A 151 -21.95 9.43 10.61
N TYR A 152 -22.21 9.75 9.35
CA TYR A 152 -23.47 9.40 8.69
C TYR A 152 -23.63 7.90 8.52
N VAL A 153 -22.59 7.20 8.04
CA VAL A 153 -22.63 5.74 7.81
C VAL A 153 -22.74 5.00 9.13
N ILE A 154 -22.00 5.44 10.16
CA ILE A 154 -22.03 4.88 11.52
C ILE A 154 -23.50 4.93 12.05
N ARG A 155 -24.16 6.06 11.92
CA ARG A 155 -25.57 6.22 12.35
C ARG A 155 -26.52 5.37 11.51
N GLN A 156 -26.35 5.38 10.18
CA GLN A 156 -27.24 4.64 9.27
C GLN A 156 -27.17 3.11 9.50
N GLN A 157 -26.00 2.59 9.80
CA GLN A 157 -25.76 1.15 10.03
C GLN A 157 -25.94 0.77 11.50
N ASN A 158 -26.26 1.71 12.39
CA ASN A 158 -26.28 1.51 13.86
C ASN A 158 -24.97 0.90 14.35
N ALA A 159 -23.83 1.31 13.75
CA ALA A 159 -22.53 0.76 14.12
C ALA A 159 -22.10 1.26 15.50
N ARG A 160 -21.62 0.33 16.34
CA ARG A 160 -21.03 0.65 17.63
C ARG A 160 -19.52 0.77 17.47
N ILE A 161 -18.96 1.95 17.81
CA ILE A 161 -17.52 2.17 17.81
C ILE A 161 -17.03 2.17 19.27
N ILE A 162 -16.00 1.38 19.55
CA ILE A 162 -15.37 1.29 20.87
C ILE A 162 -13.93 1.80 20.72
N LEU A 163 -13.53 2.74 21.57
CA LEU A 163 -12.21 3.36 21.55
C LEU A 163 -11.43 3.01 22.82
N PRO A 164 -10.10 3.01 22.79
CA PRO A 164 -9.27 2.91 24.00
C PRO A 164 -9.36 4.20 24.83
N GLU A 165 -8.97 4.11 26.09
CA GLU A 165 -8.96 5.26 27.01
C GLU A 165 -7.99 6.36 26.59
N ALA A 166 -6.88 6.01 25.94
CA ALA A 166 -5.86 6.93 25.48
C ALA A 166 -5.20 6.46 24.18
N TRP A 167 -4.72 7.41 23.40
CA TRP A 167 -3.96 7.18 22.19
C TRP A 167 -2.53 7.72 22.38
N PRO A 168 -1.49 6.88 22.29
CA PRO A 168 -0.12 7.36 22.22
C PRO A 168 0.15 8.02 20.86
N ASP A 169 0.98 9.06 20.85
CA ASP A 169 1.46 9.69 19.63
C ASP A 169 2.46 8.79 18.91
N SER A 170 2.43 8.81 17.59
CA SER A 170 3.33 8.03 16.73
C SER A 170 4.12 8.92 15.78
N ILE A 171 5.13 8.35 15.13
CA ILE A 171 5.82 9.02 14.02
C ILE A 171 5.21 8.55 12.71
N GLY A 172 4.81 9.50 11.87
CA GLY A 172 4.20 9.22 10.58
C GLY A 172 3.89 10.49 9.78
N TYR A 173 3.13 10.34 8.70
CA TYR A 173 2.56 11.45 7.94
C TYR A 173 1.04 11.45 8.15
N GLU A 174 0.53 12.43 8.90
CA GLU A 174 -0.84 12.46 9.41
C GLU A 174 -1.91 12.21 8.34
N PRO A 175 -1.87 12.83 7.12
CA PRO A 175 -2.89 12.56 6.09
C PRO A 175 -2.92 11.10 5.65
N TRP A 176 -1.78 10.43 5.58
CA TRP A 176 -1.73 9.03 5.21
C TRP A 176 -2.22 8.11 6.34
N VAL A 177 -1.92 8.44 7.59
CA VAL A 177 -2.44 7.70 8.75
C VAL A 177 -3.97 7.82 8.83
N GLU A 178 -4.52 8.99 8.48
CA GLU A 178 -5.97 9.18 8.38
C GLU A 178 -6.59 8.26 7.31
N GLU A 179 -5.98 8.13 6.13
CA GLU A 179 -6.46 7.22 5.08
C GLU A 179 -6.34 5.73 5.48
N VAL A 180 -5.32 5.34 6.25
CA VAL A 180 -5.21 3.99 6.82
C VAL A 180 -6.40 3.70 7.74
N TRP A 181 -6.69 4.58 8.68
CA TRP A 181 -7.82 4.43 9.59
C TRP A 181 -9.17 4.48 8.86
N ALA A 182 -9.34 5.38 7.89
CA ALA A 182 -10.54 5.48 7.07
C ALA A 182 -10.81 4.16 6.33
N ASN A 183 -9.78 3.53 5.79
CA ASN A 183 -9.90 2.26 5.11
C ASN A 183 -10.30 1.13 6.07
N TYR A 184 -9.63 1.01 7.22
CA TYR A 184 -9.95 -0.02 8.20
C TYR A 184 -11.35 0.16 8.80
N LEU A 185 -11.72 1.40 9.17
CA LEU A 185 -13.05 1.69 9.72
C LEU A 185 -14.15 1.40 8.71
N SER A 186 -13.97 1.84 7.45
CA SER A 186 -14.92 1.56 6.37
C SER A 186 -15.12 0.06 6.17
N ASN A 187 -14.02 -0.71 6.13
CA ASN A 187 -14.08 -2.17 5.99
C ASN A 187 -14.77 -2.81 7.18
N ALA A 188 -14.46 -2.41 8.40
CA ALA A 188 -15.05 -2.96 9.61
C ALA A 188 -16.57 -2.69 9.70
N ILE A 189 -17.04 -1.51 9.27
CA ILE A 189 -18.48 -1.22 9.19
C ILE A 189 -19.15 -2.04 8.08
N LYS A 190 -18.49 -2.16 6.92
CA LYS A 190 -19.04 -2.80 5.74
C LYS A 190 -19.15 -4.34 5.87
N TYR A 191 -18.13 -4.95 6.46
CA TYR A 191 -18.00 -6.41 6.58
C TYR A 191 -18.28 -6.92 7.99
N GLY A 192 -18.49 -6.02 8.94
CA GLY A 192 -18.88 -6.34 10.30
C GLY A 192 -20.23 -7.03 10.40
N GLY A 193 -20.57 -7.45 11.61
CA GLY A 193 -21.86 -8.08 11.92
C GLY A 193 -23.05 -7.11 11.76
N ARG A 194 -24.23 -7.56 12.13
CA ARG A 194 -25.44 -6.72 12.09
C ARG A 194 -26.09 -6.66 13.47
N PRO A 195 -25.97 -5.54 14.19
CA PRO A 195 -25.27 -4.31 13.84
C PRO A 195 -23.73 -4.47 13.87
N PRO A 196 -22.98 -3.66 13.11
CA PRO A 196 -21.53 -3.67 13.18
C PRO A 196 -21.03 -3.22 14.55
N CYS A 197 -20.09 -3.98 15.13
CA CYS A 197 -19.36 -3.60 16.34
C CYS A 197 -17.88 -3.52 15.99
N VAL A 198 -17.33 -2.33 16.07
CA VAL A 198 -15.95 -2.03 15.68
C VAL A 198 -15.19 -1.52 16.90
N GLU A 199 -14.12 -2.21 17.24
CA GLU A 199 -13.23 -1.82 18.32
C GLU A 199 -11.91 -1.33 17.70
N LEU A 200 -11.49 -0.11 18.05
CA LEU A 200 -10.21 0.46 17.70
C LEU A 200 -9.30 0.41 18.91
N GLY A 201 -8.02 0.10 18.68
CA GLY A 201 -7.11 -0.01 19.80
C GLY A 201 -5.65 0.15 19.41
N VAL A 202 -4.82 0.14 20.45
CA VAL A 202 -3.36 0.22 20.33
C VAL A 202 -2.72 -0.71 21.33
N SER A 203 -1.56 -1.26 20.98
CA SER A 203 -0.70 -2.03 21.88
C SER A 203 0.77 -1.67 21.60
N THR A 204 1.58 -1.67 22.64
CA THR A 204 3.04 -1.46 22.50
C THR A 204 3.71 -2.80 22.17
N GLN A 205 4.59 -2.80 21.19
CA GLN A 205 5.39 -3.97 20.81
C GLN A 205 6.67 -4.07 21.67
N SER A 206 7.31 -5.23 21.65
CA SER A 206 8.54 -5.49 22.41
C SER A 206 9.73 -4.61 22.02
N ASP A 207 9.75 -4.10 20.78
CA ASP A 207 10.75 -3.18 20.23
C ASP A 207 10.43 -1.70 20.51
N GLY A 208 9.34 -1.41 21.24
CA GLY A 208 8.87 -0.06 21.53
C GLY A 208 8.00 0.56 20.45
N GLY A 209 7.78 -0.13 19.34
CA GLY A 209 6.84 0.28 18.29
C GLY A 209 5.39 0.21 18.76
N LEU A 210 4.52 0.94 18.08
CA LEU A 210 3.08 0.95 18.33
C LEU A 210 2.37 0.12 17.28
N ARG A 211 1.49 -0.78 17.73
CA ARG A 211 0.59 -1.55 16.88
C ARG A 211 -0.81 -1.02 17.06
N PHE A 212 -1.33 -0.34 16.07
CA PHE A 212 -2.70 0.14 15.98
C PHE A 212 -3.56 -0.90 15.28
N TRP A 213 -4.80 -1.09 15.76
CA TRP A 213 -5.64 -2.14 15.20
C TRP A 213 -7.13 -1.77 15.20
N THR A 214 -7.86 -2.42 14.31
CA THR A 214 -9.31 -2.36 14.19
C THR A 214 -9.85 -3.78 14.21
N ARG A 215 -10.75 -4.08 15.16
CA ARG A 215 -11.44 -5.37 15.25
C ARG A 215 -12.89 -5.21 14.87
N ASP A 216 -13.41 -6.10 14.05
CA ASP A 216 -14.83 -6.20 13.69
C ASP A 216 -15.45 -7.49 14.22
N ASN A 217 -16.80 -7.51 14.26
CA ASN A 217 -17.60 -8.68 14.61
C ASN A 217 -18.20 -9.38 13.37
N GLY A 218 -17.51 -9.31 12.22
CA GLY A 218 -17.96 -9.90 10.96
C GLY A 218 -17.81 -11.41 10.88
N ILE A 219 -17.98 -11.92 9.66
CA ILE A 219 -17.90 -13.37 9.39
C ILE A 219 -16.49 -13.93 9.47
N GLY A 220 -15.46 -13.07 9.57
CA GLY A 220 -14.07 -13.47 9.54
C GLY A 220 -13.58 -13.85 8.14
N ILE A 221 -12.28 -14.14 8.05
CA ILE A 221 -11.55 -14.38 6.80
C ILE A 221 -10.80 -15.71 6.93
N PRO A 222 -10.92 -16.60 5.95
CA PRO A 222 -10.23 -17.87 5.99
C PRO A 222 -8.69 -17.67 5.86
N PRO A 223 -7.87 -18.48 6.58
CA PRO A 223 -6.42 -18.31 6.65
C PRO A 223 -5.70 -18.29 5.29
N GLU A 224 -6.17 -19.08 4.33
CA GLU A 224 -5.62 -19.14 2.97
C GLU A 224 -5.71 -17.80 2.21
N SER A 225 -6.62 -16.92 2.64
CA SER A 225 -6.83 -15.61 2.02
C SER A 225 -5.96 -14.50 2.63
N HIS A 226 -5.42 -14.68 3.84
CA HIS A 226 -4.71 -13.63 4.58
C HIS A 226 -3.55 -13.04 3.78
N LYS A 227 -2.73 -13.88 3.12
CA LYS A 227 -1.57 -13.43 2.34
C LYS A 227 -1.93 -12.58 1.11
N ARG A 228 -3.15 -12.71 0.63
CA ARG A 228 -3.60 -12.02 -0.59
C ARG A 228 -4.34 -10.72 -0.30
N LEU A 229 -4.80 -10.48 0.92
CA LEU A 229 -5.65 -9.35 1.28
C LEU A 229 -5.00 -7.98 1.00
N PHE A 230 -3.69 -7.88 1.17
CA PHE A 230 -2.93 -6.65 0.95
C PHE A 230 -2.37 -6.53 -0.47
N GLN A 231 -2.63 -7.51 -1.34
CA GLN A 231 -2.29 -7.42 -2.76
C GLN A 231 -3.32 -6.54 -3.48
N PRO A 232 -2.88 -5.72 -4.45
CA PRO A 232 -3.81 -4.91 -5.23
C PRO A 232 -4.92 -5.76 -5.86
N PHE A 233 -6.16 -5.23 -5.83
CA PHE A 233 -7.35 -5.85 -6.43
C PHE A 233 -7.72 -7.23 -5.86
N SER A 234 -7.21 -7.57 -4.70
CA SER A 234 -7.57 -8.80 -4.02
C SER A 234 -8.99 -8.66 -3.43
N GLN A 235 -9.94 -9.39 -3.99
CA GLN A 235 -11.29 -9.51 -3.46
C GLN A 235 -11.55 -10.96 -3.04
N LEU A 236 -12.20 -11.14 -1.89
CA LEU A 236 -12.68 -12.46 -1.49
C LEU A 236 -13.90 -12.82 -2.35
N HIS A 237 -13.90 -13.99 -3.00
CA HIS A 237 -14.95 -14.46 -3.91
C HIS A 237 -16.38 -14.36 -3.33
N GLN A 238 -16.53 -14.43 -2.02
CA GLN A 238 -17.82 -14.33 -1.33
C GLN A 238 -18.33 -12.88 -1.17
N LEU A 239 -17.50 -11.88 -1.46
CA LEU A 239 -17.77 -10.45 -1.23
C LEU A 239 -17.66 -9.62 -2.52
N ARG A 240 -17.77 -10.26 -3.69
CA ARG A 240 -17.55 -9.65 -5.03
C ARG A 240 -18.34 -8.37 -5.33
N ASN A 241 -19.42 -8.10 -4.58
CA ASN A 241 -20.29 -6.93 -4.83
C ASN A 241 -19.95 -5.70 -3.98
N SER A 242 -18.78 -5.66 -3.36
CA SER A 242 -18.53 -4.67 -2.32
C SER A 242 -17.09 -4.17 -2.26
N GLY A 243 -16.68 -3.30 -3.20
CA GLY A 243 -15.42 -2.54 -3.13
C GLY A 243 -14.37 -2.95 -4.15
N ASN A 244 -13.38 -2.08 -4.36
CA ASN A 244 -12.47 -2.15 -5.50
C ASN A 244 -11.22 -3.00 -5.25
N GLY A 245 -11.07 -3.59 -4.04
CA GLY A 245 -9.88 -4.38 -3.68
C GLY A 245 -8.57 -3.58 -3.60
N LEU A 246 -8.65 -2.24 -3.69
CA LEU A 246 -7.47 -1.35 -3.64
C LEU A 246 -7.15 -0.86 -2.23
N GLY A 247 -8.15 -0.76 -1.35
CA GLY A 247 -7.98 -0.10 -0.06
C GLY A 247 -6.87 -0.71 0.79
N LEU A 248 -6.86 -2.02 0.99
CA LEU A 248 -5.84 -2.69 1.81
C LEU A 248 -4.45 -2.66 1.18
N SER A 249 -4.34 -2.67 -0.15
CA SER A 249 -3.05 -2.52 -0.82
C SER A 249 -2.48 -1.11 -0.68
N ILE A 250 -3.34 -0.08 -0.69
CA ILE A 250 -2.96 1.31 -0.41
C ILE A 250 -2.47 1.42 1.04
N VAL A 251 -3.19 0.81 1.98
CA VAL A 251 -2.78 0.75 3.39
C VAL A 251 -1.39 0.13 3.54
N SER A 252 -1.12 -0.99 2.85
CA SER A 252 0.21 -1.62 2.87
C SER A 252 1.29 -0.68 2.36
N HIS A 253 1.08 -0.04 1.21
CA HIS A 253 2.03 0.90 0.61
C HIS A 253 2.31 2.12 1.51
N ILE A 254 1.25 2.71 2.09
CA ILE A 254 1.36 3.83 3.02
C ILE A 254 2.19 3.44 4.24
N VAL A 255 1.85 2.33 4.87
CA VAL A 255 2.50 1.90 6.11
C VAL A 255 3.95 1.49 5.87
N GLU A 256 4.24 0.76 4.79
CA GLU A 256 5.60 0.40 4.36
C GLU A 256 6.47 1.64 4.10
N LYS A 257 5.91 2.67 3.45
CA LYS A 257 6.58 3.94 3.18
C LYS A 257 6.94 4.70 4.47
N MET A 258 6.14 4.52 5.53
CA MET A 258 6.41 5.06 6.88
C MET A 258 7.26 4.13 7.75
N GLY A 259 7.78 3.02 7.19
CA GLY A 259 8.65 2.06 7.90
C GLY A 259 7.90 1.09 8.81
N GLY A 260 6.57 1.01 8.70
CA GLY A 260 5.73 0.10 9.46
C GLY A 260 5.40 -1.21 8.73
N GLN A 261 4.54 -1.99 9.33
CA GLN A 261 4.03 -3.27 8.81
C GLN A 261 2.52 -3.34 8.97
N VAL A 262 1.86 -4.07 8.10
CA VAL A 262 0.43 -4.35 8.17
C VAL A 262 0.18 -5.85 8.37
N GLY A 263 -1.00 -6.18 8.91
CA GLY A 263 -1.39 -7.58 9.02
C GLY A 263 -2.84 -7.76 9.40
N VAL A 264 -3.25 -9.03 9.45
CA VAL A 264 -4.60 -9.46 9.78
C VAL A 264 -4.56 -10.70 10.68
N GLU A 265 -5.41 -10.69 11.68
CA GLU A 265 -5.74 -11.85 12.52
C GLU A 265 -7.24 -12.10 12.37
N SER A 266 -7.63 -13.24 11.84
CA SER A 266 -9.03 -13.51 11.58
C SER A 266 -9.31 -15.00 11.62
N GLU A 267 -10.50 -15.34 12.10
CA GLU A 267 -11.04 -16.70 12.12
C GLU A 267 -12.50 -16.65 11.67
N LEU A 268 -12.89 -17.61 10.83
CA LEU A 268 -14.28 -17.70 10.36
C LEU A 268 -15.26 -17.77 11.55
N GLY A 269 -16.26 -16.92 11.51
CA GLY A 269 -17.29 -16.80 12.55
C GLY A 269 -16.90 -15.94 13.77
N LYS A 270 -15.66 -15.43 13.84
CA LYS A 270 -15.19 -14.63 14.99
C LYS A 270 -14.82 -13.18 14.64
N GLY A 271 -15.02 -12.77 13.39
CA GLY A 271 -14.62 -11.45 12.91
C GLY A 271 -13.16 -11.36 12.53
N SER A 272 -12.67 -10.14 12.32
CA SER A 272 -11.31 -9.88 11.89
C SER A 272 -10.67 -8.75 12.71
N LEU A 273 -9.37 -8.83 12.89
CA LEU A 273 -8.53 -7.77 13.44
C LEU A 273 -7.48 -7.40 12.40
N PHE A 274 -7.60 -6.19 11.86
CA PHE A 274 -6.60 -5.59 10.98
C PHE A 274 -5.70 -4.68 11.78
N PHE A 275 -4.40 -4.69 11.50
CA PHE A 275 -3.46 -3.85 12.21
C PHE A 275 -2.40 -3.24 11.29
N PHE A 276 -1.83 -2.14 11.77
CA PHE A 276 -0.62 -1.53 11.23
C PHE A 276 0.31 -1.10 12.36
N THR A 277 1.60 -1.01 12.08
CA THR A 277 2.60 -0.58 13.06
C THR A 277 3.23 0.74 12.63
N LEU A 278 3.55 1.58 13.61
CA LEU A 278 4.33 2.81 13.44
C LEU A 278 5.31 2.95 14.59
N PRO A 279 6.43 3.67 14.40
CA PRO A 279 7.32 4.04 15.50
C PRO A 279 6.58 4.92 16.52
N ALA A 280 6.84 4.72 17.81
CA ALA A 280 6.34 5.61 18.84
C ALA A 280 7.01 7.00 18.72
N ALA A 281 6.24 8.06 18.96
CA ALA A 281 6.83 9.38 19.10
C ALA A 281 7.68 9.44 20.38
N PRO A 282 8.83 10.14 20.37
CA PRO A 282 9.57 10.34 21.60
C PRO A 282 8.67 11.04 22.63
N SER A 283 8.56 10.45 23.82
CA SER A 283 7.77 11.01 24.91
C SER A 283 8.27 12.42 25.22
N ASN A 284 7.40 13.41 24.99
CA ASN A 284 7.72 14.78 25.40
C ASN A 284 7.61 14.85 26.93
N PRO A 285 8.70 15.11 27.68
CA PRO A 285 8.67 15.10 29.16
C PRO A 285 7.79 16.20 29.76
N ALA A 286 7.18 17.07 28.92
CA ALA A 286 6.34 18.19 29.38
C ALA A 286 4.87 17.81 29.71
N SER A 287 4.47 16.55 29.58
CA SER A 287 3.07 16.10 29.81
C SER A 287 2.86 15.30 31.09
N GLN A 288 3.82 15.33 32.05
CA GLN A 288 3.55 14.79 33.37
C GLN A 288 2.71 15.81 34.15
N PRO A 289 1.50 15.47 34.62
CA PRO A 289 0.80 16.34 35.56
C PRO A 289 1.69 16.44 36.82
N SER A 290 2.13 17.66 37.14
CA SER A 290 2.79 17.94 38.39
C SER A 290 1.87 17.51 39.52
N LEU A 291 2.19 16.39 40.15
CA LEU A 291 1.69 16.03 41.46
C LEU A 291 2.21 17.12 42.43
N GLN A 292 1.38 18.13 42.63
CA GLN A 292 1.58 19.07 43.74
C GLN A 292 1.17 18.35 45.03
N ASN A 293 2.15 18.22 45.91
CA ASN A 293 1.96 17.82 47.30
C ASN A 293 0.99 18.77 48.07
#